data_0a3090f41faa2a4588567db5a8c130c1
#
_entry.id   0a3090f41faa2a4588567db5a8c130c1
#
_cell.length_a   1.000
_cell.length_b   1.000
_cell.length_c   1.000
_cell.angle_alpha   90.00
_cell.angle_beta   90.00
_cell.angle_gamma   90.00
#
_symmetry.space_group_name_H-M   'P 1'
#
loop_
_entity.id
_entity.type
_entity.pdbx_description
1 polymer ?
#
loop_
_entity_poly.entity_id
_entity_poly.type
_entity_poly.pdbx_seq_one_letter_code
_entity_poly.pdbx_strand_id
1 'polypeptide(L)'
;MKKIEIKKQYLEGDEYYSNKTDKKTIVLHHTAGSHRPDWVFSSWDRDRTKGGRPLRVATQFVIGGKSTRDGNTDWDGVVVQGLPVEQWAHHLGTKNSNNRKLNEQSIGIEICNYGPLVKSVKGEYFTYVNSKVPEEDVIDLGKNWRGYRYYQKYTDKQIESVKFLIEKYSLEYGIDVCKGMVELFDSKQSLESLSILETQEFLNSKGYFGLNGKVLTEDGITGGNTKYAVRTYNDADRSDWGPFEFNK
;
A
#
# COMPACT_ATOMS: atom_id res chain seq x y z
N MET A 1 16.24 -12.52 -10.37
CA MET A 1 14.91 -11.92 -10.61
C MET A 1 14.71 -11.54 -12.06
N LYS A 2 13.48 -11.62 -12.56
CA LYS A 2 13.13 -11.12 -13.90
C LYS A 2 13.24 -9.59 -13.88
N LYS A 3 14.04 -9.03 -14.79
CA LYS A 3 14.18 -7.57 -14.91
C LYS A 3 12.86 -7.00 -15.43
N ILE A 4 12.19 -6.18 -14.62
CA ILE A 4 10.98 -5.46 -15.02
C ILE A 4 11.40 -4.13 -15.63
N GLU A 5 10.86 -3.83 -16.80
CA GLU A 5 11.09 -2.55 -17.46
C GLU A 5 10.23 -1.47 -16.81
N ILE A 6 10.85 -0.34 -16.48
CA ILE A 6 10.16 0.85 -16.01
C ILE A 6 9.98 1.80 -17.20
N LYS A 7 8.73 1.98 -17.63
CA LYS A 7 8.39 2.97 -18.66
C LYS A 7 8.40 4.37 -18.03
N LYS A 8 9.10 5.32 -18.65
CA LYS A 8 9.13 6.71 -18.20
C LYS A 8 8.06 7.52 -18.94
N GLN A 9 7.14 8.10 -18.19
CA GLN A 9 6.13 9.03 -18.67
C GLN A 9 6.00 10.13 -17.61
N TYR A 10 6.97 11.05 -17.62
CA TYR A 10 6.98 12.10 -16.62
C TYR A 10 5.82 13.07 -16.82
N LEU A 11 5.19 13.42 -15.69
CA LEU A 11 4.25 14.52 -15.57
C LEU A 11 4.92 15.84 -15.93
N GLU A 12 4.12 16.86 -16.21
CA GLU A 12 4.64 18.21 -16.43
C GLU A 12 5.35 18.75 -15.18
N GLY A 13 6.35 19.60 -15.38
CA GLY A 13 7.25 20.03 -14.29
C GLY A 13 6.59 20.85 -13.19
N ASP A 14 5.35 21.32 -13.39
CA ASP A 14 4.58 22.01 -12.36
C ASP A 14 3.70 21.06 -11.50
N GLU A 15 3.60 19.78 -11.87
CA GLU A 15 2.81 18.76 -11.16
C GLU A 15 3.58 18.11 -9.99
N TYR A 16 4.85 18.40 -9.82
CA TYR A 16 5.66 17.92 -8.70
C TYR A 16 6.71 18.96 -8.28
N TYR A 17 7.38 18.72 -7.17
CA TYR A 17 8.45 19.57 -6.66
C TYR A 17 9.80 19.08 -7.17
N SER A 18 10.57 19.97 -7.82
CA SER A 18 11.85 19.64 -8.47
C SER A 18 13.02 19.52 -7.51
N ASN A 19 12.88 19.94 -6.24
CA ASN A 19 13.93 19.79 -5.25
C ASN A 19 14.16 18.32 -4.91
N LYS A 20 15.42 17.91 -4.86
CA LYS A 20 15.83 16.55 -4.48
C LYS A 20 15.70 16.35 -2.98
N THR A 21 15.27 15.18 -2.58
CA THR A 21 15.06 14.79 -1.17
C THR A 21 15.56 13.37 -0.93
N ASP A 22 16.07 13.14 0.29
CA ASP A 22 16.46 11.79 0.72
C ASP A 22 15.21 10.94 0.95
N LYS A 23 15.19 9.73 0.40
CA LYS A 23 14.09 8.78 0.56
C LYS A 23 14.37 7.84 1.73
N LYS A 24 13.37 7.67 2.60
CA LYS A 24 13.46 6.86 3.83
C LYS A 24 12.36 5.81 3.94
N THR A 25 11.31 5.94 3.13
CA THR A 25 10.16 5.04 3.17
C THR A 25 9.62 4.80 1.77
N ILE A 26 8.96 3.66 1.58
CA ILE A 26 8.16 3.34 0.40
C ILE A 26 6.73 3.20 0.86
N VAL A 27 5.80 3.85 0.18
CA VAL A 27 4.37 3.84 0.50
C VAL A 27 3.59 3.27 -0.67
N LEU A 28 2.79 2.25 -0.39
CA LEU A 28 1.92 1.63 -1.38
C LEU A 28 0.52 2.22 -1.27
N HIS A 29 -0.04 2.58 -2.41
CA HIS A 29 -1.41 3.03 -2.57
C HIS A 29 -2.14 2.15 -3.58
N HIS A 30 -3.46 2.24 -3.60
CA HIS A 30 -4.25 1.75 -4.72
C HIS A 30 -5.06 2.89 -5.30
N THR A 31 -5.20 2.90 -6.62
CA THR A 31 -5.80 4.03 -7.33
C THR A 31 -7.29 4.22 -7.08
N ALA A 32 -7.97 3.23 -6.48
CA ALA A 32 -9.43 3.14 -6.46
C ALA A 32 -10.04 3.40 -7.86
N GLY A 33 -9.41 2.87 -8.90
CA GLY A 33 -9.74 3.21 -10.28
C GLY A 33 -9.36 2.14 -11.29
N SER A 34 -9.31 2.56 -12.55
CA SER A 34 -9.06 1.71 -13.70
C SER A 34 -7.68 1.03 -13.67
N HIS A 35 -7.54 -0.01 -14.47
CA HIS A 35 -6.30 -0.78 -14.69
C HIS A 35 -5.20 -0.01 -15.44
N ARG A 36 -5.45 1.22 -15.90
CA ARG A 36 -4.59 1.96 -16.82
C ARG A 36 -3.81 3.08 -16.15
N PRO A 37 -2.48 2.99 -16.07
CA PRO A 37 -1.62 4.04 -15.51
C PRO A 37 -1.75 5.38 -16.23
N ASP A 38 -1.89 5.39 -17.55
CA ASP A 38 -2.02 6.62 -18.36
C ASP A 38 -3.27 7.44 -17.99
N TRP A 39 -4.35 6.80 -17.54
CA TRP A 39 -5.52 7.50 -17.03
C TRP A 39 -5.27 8.14 -15.67
N VAL A 40 -4.45 7.51 -14.84
CA VAL A 40 -4.04 8.08 -13.55
C VAL A 40 -3.22 9.34 -13.78
N PHE A 41 -2.21 9.30 -14.66
CA PHE A 41 -1.42 10.47 -15.03
C PHE A 41 -2.27 11.58 -15.64
N SER A 42 -3.17 11.25 -16.59
CA SER A 42 -4.09 12.22 -17.17
C SER A 42 -5.04 12.85 -16.15
N SER A 43 -5.32 12.17 -15.04
CA SER A 43 -6.09 12.71 -13.92
C SER A 43 -5.27 13.73 -13.15
N TRP A 44 -4.02 13.39 -12.81
CA TRP A 44 -3.13 14.28 -12.09
C TRP A 44 -2.78 15.54 -12.89
N ASP A 45 -2.47 15.43 -14.19
CA ASP A 45 -2.22 16.59 -15.06
C ASP A 45 -3.38 17.57 -15.13
N ARG A 46 -4.61 17.11 -14.86
CA ARG A 46 -5.82 17.95 -14.84
C ARG A 46 -6.20 18.46 -13.47
N ASP A 47 -5.60 17.92 -12.41
CA ASP A 47 -5.91 18.31 -11.03
C ASP A 47 -5.43 19.74 -10.76
N ARG A 48 -6.38 20.65 -10.60
CA ARG A 48 -6.10 22.08 -10.40
C ARG A 48 -6.94 22.65 -9.26
N THR A 49 -6.36 23.60 -8.55
CA THR A 49 -7.12 24.45 -7.62
C THR A 49 -8.13 25.34 -8.36
N LYS A 50 -9.03 25.98 -7.64
CA LYS A 50 -9.93 27.00 -8.22
C LYS A 50 -9.20 28.14 -8.93
N GLY A 51 -7.93 28.41 -8.60
CA GLY A 51 -7.06 29.40 -9.25
C GLY A 51 -6.22 28.83 -10.41
N GLY A 52 -6.51 27.62 -10.89
CA GLY A 52 -5.79 26.98 -11.98
C GLY A 52 -4.39 26.46 -11.64
N ARG A 53 -3.99 26.49 -10.37
CA ARG A 53 -2.69 25.97 -9.92
C ARG A 53 -2.73 24.44 -9.81
N PRO A 54 -1.67 23.70 -10.22
CA PRO A 54 -1.61 22.27 -10.00
C PRO A 54 -1.70 21.90 -8.52
N LEU A 55 -2.40 20.81 -8.21
CA LEU A 55 -2.48 20.30 -6.85
C LEU A 55 -1.19 19.62 -6.42
N ARG A 56 -0.38 19.20 -7.38
CA ARG A 56 0.86 18.42 -7.18
C ARG A 56 0.60 17.15 -6.38
N VAL A 57 -0.47 16.45 -6.75
CA VAL A 57 -0.83 15.15 -6.17
C VAL A 57 -0.39 14.06 -7.15
N ALA A 58 0.65 13.33 -6.80
CA ALA A 58 1.19 12.26 -7.63
C ALA A 58 2.09 11.32 -6.82
N THR A 59 2.34 10.12 -7.35
CA THR A 59 3.35 9.19 -6.86
C THR A 59 4.46 9.00 -7.90
N GLN A 60 5.61 8.51 -7.46
CA GLN A 60 6.73 8.22 -8.37
C GLN A 60 6.38 7.15 -9.38
N PHE A 61 5.60 6.15 -8.98
CA PHE A 61 5.26 5.00 -9.81
C PHE A 61 3.77 4.71 -9.80
N VAL A 62 3.29 4.25 -10.95
CA VAL A 62 1.96 3.64 -11.10
C VAL A 62 2.14 2.27 -11.75
N ILE A 63 1.55 1.24 -11.15
CA ILE A 63 1.56 -0.13 -11.66
C ILE A 63 0.20 -0.44 -12.25
N GLY A 64 0.17 -0.76 -13.54
CA GLY A 64 -1.05 -1.15 -14.25
C GLY A 64 -1.60 -2.49 -13.77
N GLY A 65 -2.86 -2.74 -14.07
CA GLY A 65 -3.58 -3.96 -13.70
C GLY A 65 -4.26 -4.64 -14.89
N LYS A 66 -5.01 -5.67 -14.56
CA LYS A 66 -5.92 -6.36 -15.49
C LYS A 66 -7.26 -5.59 -15.56
N SER A 67 -7.80 -5.44 -16.75
CA SER A 67 -9.11 -4.82 -16.95
C SER A 67 -10.24 -5.68 -16.38
N THR A 68 -11.09 -5.13 -15.54
CA THR A 68 -12.29 -5.80 -15.04
C THR A 68 -13.40 -5.90 -16.08
N ARG A 69 -13.35 -5.07 -17.15
CA ARG A 69 -14.42 -4.98 -18.15
C ARG A 69 -14.31 -6.06 -19.22
N ASP A 70 -13.13 -6.29 -19.74
CA ASP A 70 -12.87 -7.13 -20.90
C ASP A 70 -11.72 -8.12 -20.69
N GLY A 71 -11.13 -8.14 -19.48
CA GLY A 71 -10.02 -9.01 -19.14
C GLY A 71 -8.68 -8.63 -19.80
N ASN A 72 -8.59 -7.48 -20.48
CA ASN A 72 -7.36 -7.03 -21.13
C ASN A 72 -6.20 -6.94 -20.13
N THR A 73 -5.04 -7.44 -20.50
CA THR A 73 -3.83 -7.55 -19.68
C THR A 73 -2.64 -6.73 -20.20
N ASP A 74 -2.84 -5.84 -21.17
CA ASP A 74 -1.76 -5.05 -21.79
C ASP A 74 -1.01 -4.18 -20.77
N TRP A 75 -1.72 -3.75 -19.73
CA TRP A 75 -1.16 -2.96 -18.63
C TRP A 75 -0.81 -3.77 -17.39
N ASP A 76 -1.16 -5.05 -17.35
CA ASP A 76 -1.02 -5.87 -16.15
C ASP A 76 0.44 -6.04 -15.71
N GLY A 77 0.79 -5.46 -14.57
CA GLY A 77 2.14 -5.42 -14.03
C GLY A 77 3.07 -4.40 -14.71
N VAL A 78 2.58 -3.63 -15.68
CA VAL A 78 3.39 -2.58 -16.33
C VAL A 78 3.67 -1.46 -15.34
N VAL A 79 4.97 -1.17 -15.13
CA VAL A 79 5.43 -0.08 -14.25
C VAL A 79 5.66 1.18 -15.07
N VAL A 80 4.99 2.25 -14.69
CA VAL A 80 5.18 3.57 -15.29
C VAL A 80 5.68 4.55 -14.22
N GLN A 81 6.77 5.26 -14.53
CA GLN A 81 7.34 6.29 -13.67
C GLN A 81 6.84 7.66 -14.09
N GLY A 82 6.18 8.40 -13.16
CA GLY A 82 5.57 9.70 -13.39
C GLY A 82 6.45 10.91 -13.01
N LEU A 83 7.42 10.71 -12.11
CA LEU A 83 8.39 11.76 -11.75
C LEU A 83 9.72 11.11 -11.30
N PRO A 84 10.84 11.86 -11.31
CA PRO A 84 12.11 11.38 -10.78
C PRO A 84 12.00 10.94 -9.32
N VAL A 85 12.67 9.85 -8.95
CA VAL A 85 12.49 9.24 -7.61
C VAL A 85 12.94 10.19 -6.49
N GLU A 86 14.02 10.92 -6.70
CA GLU A 86 14.55 11.90 -5.76
C GLU A 86 13.67 13.15 -5.59
N GLN A 87 12.71 13.37 -6.50
CA GLN A 87 11.75 14.46 -6.44
C GLN A 87 10.46 13.99 -5.75
N TRP A 88 9.54 14.89 -5.47
CA TRP A 88 8.37 14.56 -4.68
C TRP A 88 7.11 15.31 -5.09
N ALA A 89 5.97 14.72 -4.79
CA ALA A 89 4.64 15.31 -4.87
C ALA A 89 3.84 14.90 -3.62
N HIS A 90 2.66 15.46 -3.45
CA HIS A 90 1.78 15.07 -2.36
C HIS A 90 1.10 13.74 -2.71
N HIS A 91 1.23 12.74 -1.85
CA HIS A 91 0.50 11.47 -1.98
C HIS A 91 0.00 10.92 -0.64
N LEU A 92 0.46 11.52 0.49
CA LEU A 92 0.00 11.18 1.82
C LEU A 92 -1.03 12.21 2.26
N GLY A 93 -2.29 11.83 2.33
CA GLY A 93 -3.41 12.70 2.75
C GLY A 93 -3.48 12.88 4.28
N THR A 94 -2.36 12.84 5.00
CA THR A 94 -2.38 12.91 6.46
C THR A 94 -2.60 14.34 6.94
N LYS A 95 -3.40 14.50 8.01
CA LYS A 95 -3.58 15.79 8.71
C LYS A 95 -2.42 16.09 9.68
N ASN A 96 -1.34 15.34 9.64
CA ASN A 96 -0.18 15.51 10.50
C ASN A 96 0.59 16.78 10.11
N SER A 97 1.09 17.53 11.09
CA SER A 97 1.96 18.70 10.86
C SER A 97 3.24 18.35 10.08
N ASN A 98 3.67 17.10 10.10
CA ASN A 98 4.82 16.59 9.35
C ASN A 98 4.47 16.10 7.94
N ASN A 99 3.24 16.28 7.45
CA ASN A 99 2.78 15.76 6.17
C ASN A 99 3.74 16.08 5.01
N ARG A 100 4.19 17.33 4.90
CA ARG A 100 5.15 17.73 3.88
C ARG A 100 6.43 16.89 3.95
N LYS A 101 7.06 16.80 5.13
CA LYS A 101 8.30 16.04 5.34
C LYS A 101 8.12 14.54 5.02
N LEU A 102 6.97 13.97 5.36
CA LEU A 102 6.65 12.57 5.04
C LEU A 102 6.57 12.36 3.53
N ASN A 103 5.91 13.25 2.77
CA ASN A 103 5.87 13.20 1.31
C ASN A 103 7.27 13.40 0.68
N GLU A 104 8.07 14.34 1.19
CA GLU A 104 9.45 14.56 0.74
C GLU A 104 10.31 13.30 0.90
N GLN A 105 10.15 12.55 2.00
CA GLN A 105 10.96 11.41 2.38
C GLN A 105 10.41 10.06 1.91
N SER A 106 9.30 10.03 1.19
CA SER A 106 8.70 8.79 0.71
C SER A 106 8.80 8.62 -0.80
N ILE A 107 8.79 7.36 -1.22
CA ILE A 107 8.56 6.93 -2.59
C ILE A 107 7.14 6.39 -2.63
N GLY A 108 6.24 7.04 -3.37
CA GLY A 108 4.88 6.59 -3.56
C GLY A 108 4.76 5.62 -4.73
N ILE A 109 4.02 4.55 -4.56
CA ILE A 109 3.68 3.58 -5.59
C ILE A 109 2.18 3.38 -5.60
N GLU A 110 1.51 3.80 -6.67
CA GLU A 110 0.10 3.52 -6.91
C GLU A 110 -0.07 2.19 -7.66
N ILE A 111 -1.02 1.38 -7.24
CA ILE A 111 -1.34 0.12 -7.89
C ILE A 111 -2.76 0.22 -8.43
N CYS A 112 -2.91 0.09 -9.75
CA CYS A 112 -4.22 0.17 -10.41
C CYS A 112 -5.15 -0.95 -9.95
N ASN A 113 -6.16 -0.58 -9.16
CA ASN A 113 -7.12 -1.51 -8.57
C ASN A 113 -8.35 -0.73 -8.11
N TYR A 114 -9.54 -1.29 -8.26
CA TYR A 114 -10.77 -0.63 -7.80
C TYR A 114 -10.98 -0.73 -6.28
N GLY A 115 -10.26 -1.64 -5.61
CA GLY A 115 -10.39 -1.84 -4.17
C GLY A 115 -11.70 -2.53 -3.77
N PRO A 116 -12.57 -1.88 -2.97
CA PRO A 116 -13.79 -2.49 -2.46
C PRO A 116 -14.78 -2.90 -3.54
N LEU A 117 -15.45 -4.04 -3.31
CA LEU A 117 -16.48 -4.59 -4.19
C LEU A 117 -17.79 -4.78 -3.47
N VAL A 118 -18.90 -4.66 -4.20
CA VAL A 118 -20.25 -4.93 -3.73
C VAL A 118 -20.72 -6.25 -4.32
N LYS A 119 -21.23 -7.16 -3.47
CA LYS A 119 -21.88 -8.40 -3.90
C LYS A 119 -23.35 -8.17 -4.11
N SER A 120 -23.86 -8.47 -5.31
CA SER A 120 -25.27 -8.38 -5.64
C SER A 120 -26.08 -9.52 -4.99
N VAL A 121 -27.42 -9.41 -5.01
CA VAL A 121 -28.32 -10.48 -4.54
C VAL A 121 -28.21 -11.76 -5.37
N LYS A 122 -27.67 -11.68 -6.60
CA LYS A 122 -27.38 -12.82 -7.48
C LYS A 122 -26.02 -13.46 -7.22
N GLY A 123 -25.25 -12.95 -6.24
CA GLY A 123 -23.93 -13.45 -5.91
C GLY A 123 -22.78 -12.88 -6.76
N GLU A 124 -23.06 -11.97 -7.68
CA GLU A 124 -22.06 -11.35 -8.56
C GLU A 124 -21.38 -10.15 -7.87
N TYR A 125 -20.13 -9.86 -8.25
CA TYR A 125 -19.31 -8.80 -7.64
C TYR A 125 -19.16 -7.63 -8.61
N PHE A 126 -19.28 -6.41 -8.07
CA PHE A 126 -19.22 -5.17 -8.84
C PHE A 126 -18.33 -4.15 -8.17
N THR A 127 -17.61 -3.38 -8.99
CA THR A 127 -16.92 -2.16 -8.56
C THR A 127 -17.93 -1.03 -8.30
N TYR A 128 -17.48 0.05 -7.68
CA TYR A 128 -18.33 1.25 -7.46
C TYR A 128 -18.80 1.93 -8.77
N VAL A 129 -18.16 1.63 -9.91
CA VAL A 129 -18.58 2.09 -11.25
C VAL A 129 -19.42 1.04 -11.99
N ASN A 130 -19.99 0.07 -11.28
CA ASN A 130 -20.81 -1.02 -11.83
C ASN A 130 -20.09 -1.91 -12.87
N SER A 131 -18.77 -1.98 -12.83
CA SER A 131 -18.03 -2.97 -13.63
C SER A 131 -18.06 -4.30 -12.89
N LYS A 132 -18.50 -5.37 -13.58
CA LYS A 132 -18.52 -6.73 -13.03
C LYS A 132 -17.10 -7.25 -12.88
N VAL A 133 -16.82 -7.90 -11.75
CA VAL A 133 -15.53 -8.51 -11.44
C VAL A 133 -15.73 -10.03 -11.39
N PRO A 134 -14.95 -10.83 -12.13
CA PRO A 134 -14.97 -12.29 -12.03
C PRO A 134 -14.67 -12.77 -10.62
N GLU A 135 -15.30 -13.87 -10.20
CA GLU A 135 -15.16 -14.38 -8.82
C GLU A 135 -13.70 -14.76 -8.49
N GLU A 136 -12.95 -15.27 -9.46
CA GLU A 136 -11.53 -15.60 -9.32
C GLU A 136 -10.63 -14.36 -9.03
N ASP A 137 -11.11 -13.16 -9.39
CA ASP A 137 -10.44 -11.89 -9.16
C ASP A 137 -10.92 -11.19 -7.87
N VAL A 138 -11.64 -11.92 -6.98
CA VAL A 138 -12.19 -11.38 -5.73
C VAL A 138 -11.49 -11.98 -4.52
N ILE A 139 -11.18 -11.13 -3.54
CA ILE A 139 -10.79 -11.54 -2.19
C ILE A 139 -11.99 -11.36 -1.26
N ASP A 140 -12.36 -12.43 -0.56
CA ASP A 140 -13.28 -12.38 0.57
C ASP A 140 -12.48 -12.33 1.87
N LEU A 141 -12.54 -11.23 2.59
CA LEU A 141 -11.84 -11.07 3.86
C LEU A 141 -12.50 -11.83 5.04
N GLY A 142 -13.64 -12.50 4.80
CA GLY A 142 -14.39 -13.18 5.86
C GLY A 142 -15.07 -12.25 6.85
N LYS A 143 -14.65 -11.01 6.94
CA LYS A 143 -15.19 -9.95 7.81
C LYS A 143 -15.21 -8.61 7.08
N ASN A 144 -16.01 -7.66 7.55
CA ASN A 144 -15.98 -6.31 7.02
C ASN A 144 -14.72 -5.56 7.46
N TRP A 145 -14.04 -4.96 6.50
CA TRP A 145 -12.97 -4.00 6.72
C TRP A 145 -13.34 -2.69 6.02
N ARG A 146 -13.31 -1.57 6.73
CA ARG A 146 -13.76 -0.26 6.23
C ARG A 146 -15.13 -0.27 5.54
N GLY A 147 -16.05 -1.10 6.05
CA GLY A 147 -17.43 -1.22 5.54
C GLY A 147 -17.62 -2.22 4.40
N TYR A 148 -16.57 -2.85 3.91
CA TYR A 148 -16.62 -3.81 2.80
C TYR A 148 -16.00 -5.14 3.19
N ARG A 149 -16.55 -6.23 2.69
CA ARG A 149 -16.05 -7.60 2.89
C ARG A 149 -15.25 -8.10 1.70
N TYR A 150 -15.58 -7.63 0.50
CA TYR A 150 -15.03 -8.11 -0.76
C TYR A 150 -14.15 -7.04 -1.39
N TYR A 151 -13.01 -7.45 -1.96
CA TYR A 151 -12.05 -6.57 -2.61
C TYR A 151 -11.57 -7.17 -3.91
N GLN A 152 -11.22 -6.33 -4.88
CA GLN A 152 -10.54 -6.76 -6.09
C GLN A 152 -9.16 -7.28 -5.74
N LYS A 153 -8.83 -8.47 -6.24
CA LYS A 153 -7.52 -9.11 -6.06
C LYS A 153 -6.46 -8.39 -6.89
N TYR A 154 -5.28 -8.21 -6.34
CA TYR A 154 -4.11 -7.85 -7.14
C TYR A 154 -3.65 -9.05 -7.96
N THR A 155 -3.20 -8.81 -9.19
CA THR A 155 -2.64 -9.87 -10.03
C THR A 155 -1.23 -10.24 -9.58
N ASP A 156 -0.78 -11.45 -9.91
CA ASP A 156 0.60 -11.88 -9.62
C ASP A 156 1.63 -10.95 -10.27
N LYS A 157 1.35 -10.43 -11.48
CA LYS A 157 2.22 -9.48 -12.16
C LYS A 157 2.31 -8.13 -11.43
N GLN A 158 1.21 -7.64 -10.86
CA GLN A 158 1.23 -6.44 -10.01
C GLN A 158 2.09 -6.67 -8.77
N ILE A 159 1.92 -7.81 -8.11
CA ILE A 159 2.70 -8.20 -6.93
C ILE A 159 4.20 -8.32 -7.27
N GLU A 160 4.56 -8.97 -8.39
CA GLU A 160 5.95 -9.04 -8.86
C GLU A 160 6.54 -7.65 -9.11
N SER A 161 5.78 -6.72 -9.71
CA SER A 161 6.21 -5.37 -9.98
C SER A 161 6.41 -4.55 -8.70
N VAL A 162 5.52 -4.70 -7.71
CA VAL A 162 5.67 -4.10 -6.39
C VAL A 162 6.95 -4.61 -5.72
N LYS A 163 7.15 -5.92 -5.66
CA LYS A 163 8.36 -6.55 -5.07
C LYS A 163 9.63 -6.03 -5.73
N PHE A 164 9.65 -5.95 -7.06
CA PHE A 164 10.78 -5.43 -7.82
C PHE A 164 11.10 -3.97 -7.45
N LEU A 165 10.09 -3.09 -7.39
CA LEU A 165 10.29 -1.67 -7.03
C LEU A 165 10.78 -1.52 -5.60
N ILE A 166 10.20 -2.26 -4.66
CA ILE A 166 10.60 -2.22 -3.26
C ILE A 166 12.05 -2.66 -3.13
N GLU A 167 12.43 -3.80 -3.68
CA GLU A 167 13.80 -4.30 -3.61
C GLU A 167 14.80 -3.33 -4.25
N LYS A 168 14.50 -2.87 -5.46
CA LYS A 168 15.37 -1.93 -6.17
C LYS A 168 15.63 -0.67 -5.34
N TYR A 169 14.57 -0.03 -4.85
CA TYR A 169 14.70 1.28 -4.21
C TYR A 169 15.05 1.19 -2.73
N SER A 170 14.75 0.09 -2.05
CA SER A 170 15.27 -0.14 -0.70
C SER A 170 16.79 -0.28 -0.70
N LEU A 171 17.35 -0.98 -1.68
CA LEU A 171 18.80 -1.09 -1.85
C LEU A 171 19.42 0.25 -2.24
N GLU A 172 18.83 0.97 -3.20
CA GLU A 172 19.35 2.23 -3.73
C GLU A 172 19.39 3.34 -2.67
N TYR A 173 18.37 3.41 -1.80
CA TYR A 173 18.24 4.46 -0.78
C TYR A 173 18.53 4.00 0.65
N GLY A 174 18.94 2.75 0.84
CA GLY A 174 19.19 2.19 2.18
C GLY A 174 17.93 2.13 3.06
N ILE A 175 16.76 1.92 2.45
CA ILE A 175 15.48 1.85 3.17
C ILE A 175 15.37 0.46 3.80
N ASP A 176 15.25 0.41 5.13
CA ASP A 176 15.01 -0.83 5.86
C ASP A 176 13.55 -1.27 5.68
N VAL A 177 13.35 -2.25 4.81
CA VAL A 177 12.03 -2.80 4.49
C VAL A 177 11.64 -3.97 5.39
N CYS A 178 12.56 -4.45 6.24
CA CYS A 178 12.30 -5.60 7.11
C CYS A 178 11.23 -5.31 8.17
N LYS A 179 10.95 -4.04 8.48
CA LYS A 179 9.91 -3.65 9.44
C LYS A 179 8.50 -3.56 8.87
N GLY A 180 8.32 -3.61 7.57
CA GLY A 180 7.01 -3.45 6.94
C GLY A 180 6.62 -4.53 5.94
N MET A 181 7.59 -5.17 5.29
CA MET A 181 7.32 -6.08 4.17
C MET A 181 6.96 -7.52 4.56
N VAL A 182 7.42 -8.00 5.69
CA VAL A 182 7.09 -9.36 6.17
C VAL A 182 5.58 -9.50 6.36
N GLU A 183 4.91 -8.39 6.69
CA GLU A 183 3.46 -8.36 6.92
C GLU A 183 2.61 -8.27 5.64
N LEU A 184 3.19 -7.81 4.51
CA LEU A 184 2.46 -7.66 3.25
C LEU A 184 2.48 -8.92 2.36
N PHE A 185 3.50 -9.79 2.51
CA PHE A 185 3.72 -10.89 1.57
C PHE A 185 3.85 -12.27 2.20
N ASP A 186 4.11 -12.37 3.51
CA ASP A 186 3.98 -13.61 4.24
C ASP A 186 2.55 -13.75 4.75
N SER A 187 1.99 -14.93 4.55
CA SER A 187 0.75 -15.33 5.23
C SER A 187 0.98 -15.09 6.73
N LYS A 188 0.23 -14.14 7.30
CA LYS A 188 0.25 -13.81 8.72
C LYS A 188 0.46 -15.06 9.56
N GLN A 189 1.59 -15.14 10.24
CA GLN A 189 1.72 -16.09 11.32
C GLN A 189 0.74 -15.64 12.41
N SER A 190 -0.40 -16.31 12.48
CA SER A 190 -1.37 -16.04 13.55
C SER A 190 -0.70 -16.30 14.89
N LEU A 191 -0.72 -15.32 15.79
CA LEU A 191 -0.25 -15.55 17.18
C LEU A 191 -1.00 -16.71 17.85
N GLU A 192 -2.19 -17.04 17.34
CA GLU A 192 -3.01 -18.17 17.82
C GLU A 192 -2.37 -19.53 17.55
N SER A 193 -1.43 -19.62 16.58
CA SER A 193 -0.69 -20.86 16.27
C SER A 193 0.62 -21.00 17.04
N LEU A 194 1.05 -19.97 17.78
CA LEU A 194 2.28 -19.95 18.52
C LEU A 194 2.05 -20.34 20.00
N SER A 195 3.01 -21.03 20.59
CA SER A 195 3.08 -21.14 22.05
C SER A 195 3.30 -19.76 22.69
N ILE A 196 3.08 -19.65 23.98
CA ILE A 196 3.28 -18.37 24.69
C ILE A 196 4.72 -17.89 24.57
N LEU A 197 5.70 -18.79 24.68
CA LEU A 197 7.12 -18.47 24.53
C LEU A 197 7.43 -17.94 23.14
N GLU A 198 7.01 -18.66 22.10
CA GLU A 198 7.18 -18.23 20.70
C GLU A 198 6.48 -16.89 20.43
N THR A 199 5.33 -16.65 21.06
CA THR A 199 4.63 -15.36 21.00
C THR A 199 5.47 -14.25 21.63
N GLN A 200 6.09 -14.48 22.78
CA GLN A 200 6.95 -13.51 23.46
C GLN A 200 8.21 -13.20 22.63
N GLU A 201 8.88 -14.24 22.14
CA GLU A 201 10.04 -14.10 21.23
C GLU A 201 9.67 -13.32 19.97
N PHE A 202 8.55 -13.66 19.34
CA PHE A 202 8.04 -12.98 18.16
C PHE A 202 7.76 -11.49 18.44
N LEU A 203 7.01 -11.16 19.50
CA LEU A 203 6.68 -9.79 19.87
C LEU A 203 7.94 -8.96 20.19
N ASN A 204 8.90 -9.55 20.92
CA ASN A 204 10.18 -8.92 21.20
C ASN A 204 10.96 -8.63 19.91
N SER A 205 11.03 -9.59 18.98
CA SER A 205 11.70 -9.43 17.69
C SER A 205 11.08 -8.32 16.82
N LYS A 206 9.78 -8.05 17.02
CA LYS A 206 9.03 -7.01 16.33
C LYS A 206 9.01 -5.67 17.09
N GLY A 207 9.66 -5.58 18.27
CA GLY A 207 9.74 -4.36 19.06
C GLY A 207 8.47 -4.01 19.82
N TYR A 208 7.59 -4.98 20.07
CA TYR A 208 6.44 -4.80 20.94
C TYR A 208 6.82 -5.02 22.39
N PHE A 209 6.61 -4.01 23.22
CA PHE A 209 7.01 -3.99 24.63
C PHE A 209 5.82 -4.23 25.56
N GLY A 210 6.12 -4.65 26.78
CA GLY A 210 5.13 -4.75 27.85
C GLY A 210 4.57 -3.38 28.25
N LEU A 211 3.52 -3.39 29.07
CA LEU A 211 2.89 -2.17 29.63
C LEU A 211 3.88 -1.24 30.34
N ASN A 212 4.96 -1.79 30.86
CA ASN A 212 6.05 -1.07 31.53
C ASN A 212 7.11 -0.50 30.57
N GLY A 213 6.90 -0.60 29.26
CA GLY A 213 7.83 -0.14 28.22
C GLY A 213 9.11 -0.96 28.10
N LYS A 214 9.18 -2.15 28.69
CA LYS A 214 10.34 -3.05 28.63
C LYS A 214 10.06 -4.25 27.72
N VAL A 215 11.15 -4.85 27.23
CA VAL A 215 11.14 -6.12 26.51
C VAL A 215 10.43 -7.19 27.36
N LEU A 216 9.63 -8.04 26.72
CA LEU A 216 8.94 -9.14 27.41
C LEU A 216 9.94 -10.16 27.93
N THR A 217 9.67 -10.69 29.11
CA THR A 217 10.39 -11.87 29.61
C THR A 217 9.92 -13.09 28.81
N GLU A 218 10.86 -13.80 28.21
CA GLU A 218 10.62 -15.01 27.42
C GLU A 218 10.58 -16.22 28.34
N ASP A 219 9.50 -16.37 29.12
CA ASP A 219 9.31 -17.37 30.17
C ASP A 219 8.15 -18.35 29.89
N GLY A 220 7.46 -18.19 28.77
CA GLY A 220 6.30 -18.99 28.40
C GLY A 220 5.07 -18.72 29.27
N ILE A 221 5.05 -17.61 30.06
CA ILE A 221 3.95 -17.28 30.98
C ILE A 221 3.16 -16.09 30.45
N THR A 222 1.85 -16.22 30.35
CA THR A 222 0.96 -15.12 29.93
C THR A 222 0.71 -14.16 31.09
N GLY A 223 1.58 -13.20 31.27
CA GLY A 223 1.43 -12.09 32.23
C GLY A 223 0.71 -10.87 31.63
N GLY A 224 0.55 -9.83 32.46
CA GLY A 224 -0.06 -8.55 32.04
C GLY A 224 0.72 -7.86 30.91
N ASN A 225 2.04 -7.93 30.92
CA ASN A 225 2.91 -7.37 29.89
C ASN A 225 2.76 -8.10 28.55
N THR A 226 2.71 -9.44 28.55
CA THR A 226 2.47 -10.25 27.33
C THR A 226 1.10 -9.95 26.74
N LYS A 227 0.04 -9.90 27.57
CA LYS A 227 -1.31 -9.54 27.14
C LYS A 227 -1.37 -8.15 26.53
N TYR A 228 -0.67 -7.19 27.11
CA TYR A 228 -0.59 -5.82 26.60
C TYR A 228 0.11 -5.79 25.23
N ALA A 229 1.27 -6.45 25.10
CA ALA A 229 2.02 -6.51 23.86
C ALA A 229 1.23 -7.21 22.73
N VAL A 230 0.54 -8.33 23.05
CA VAL A 230 -0.39 -9.01 22.11
C VAL A 230 -1.51 -8.07 21.67
N ARG A 231 -2.12 -7.34 22.59
CA ARG A 231 -3.16 -6.36 22.28
C ARG A 231 -2.60 -5.25 21.40
N THR A 232 -1.45 -4.69 21.76
CA THR A 232 -0.79 -3.61 21.00
C THR A 232 -0.41 -4.09 19.60
N TYR A 233 0.08 -5.32 19.45
CA TYR A 233 0.33 -5.95 18.14
C TYR A 233 -0.96 -6.08 17.33
N ASN A 234 -2.04 -6.60 17.95
CA ASN A 234 -3.32 -6.75 17.29
C ASN A 234 -4.00 -5.41 16.97
N ASP A 235 -3.78 -4.38 17.80
CA ASP A 235 -4.31 -3.02 17.58
C ASP A 235 -3.46 -2.28 16.53
N ALA A 236 -2.14 -2.45 16.53
CA ALA A 236 -1.24 -1.99 15.48
C ALA A 236 -1.59 -2.64 14.14
N ASP A 237 -1.87 -3.95 14.15
CA ASP A 237 -2.40 -4.67 13.00
C ASP A 237 -3.74 -4.11 12.50
N ARG A 238 -4.51 -3.42 13.33
CA ARG A 238 -5.71 -2.67 12.92
C ARG A 238 -5.42 -1.23 12.50
N SER A 239 -4.33 -0.62 13.00
CA SER A 239 -3.95 0.76 12.73
C SER A 239 -2.90 0.87 11.62
N ASP A 240 -1.99 -0.08 11.48
CA ASP A 240 -0.92 -0.10 10.47
C ASP A 240 -1.40 -0.59 9.10
N TRP A 241 -2.64 -1.07 9.01
CA TRP A 241 -3.40 -1.11 7.77
C TRP A 241 -4.05 0.25 7.44
N GLY A 242 -3.79 1.27 8.20
CA GLY A 242 -4.02 2.65 7.87
C GLY A 242 -2.73 3.26 7.36
N PRO A 243 -2.78 4.24 6.51
CA PRO A 243 -4.00 4.67 5.84
C PRO A 243 -3.92 4.44 4.35
N PHE A 244 -4.56 3.42 3.86
CA PHE A 244 -5.18 3.62 2.56
C PHE A 244 -6.37 4.56 2.84
N GLU A 245 -6.10 5.83 3.16
CA GLU A 245 -7.14 6.83 3.20
C GLU A 245 -7.61 7.02 1.76
N PHE A 246 -8.77 6.47 1.48
CA PHE A 246 -9.55 6.87 0.32
C PHE A 246 -9.86 8.36 0.51
N ASN A 247 -9.18 9.25 -0.22
CA ASN A 247 -9.62 10.61 -0.37
C ASN A 247 -11.03 10.58 -0.99
N LYS A 248 -12.02 11.01 -0.20
CA LYS A 248 -13.36 11.33 -0.67
C LYS A 248 -13.32 12.59 -1.51
#